data_a971479c7ca6dde001b4bcf9b3d777e2
#
_entry.id   a971479c7ca6dde001b4bcf9b3d777e2
#
_cell.length_a   1.000
_cell.length_b   1.000
_cell.length_c   1.000
_cell.angle_alpha   90.00
_cell.angle_beta   90.00
_cell.angle_gamma   90.00
#
_symmetry.space_group_name_H-M   'P 1'
#
loop_
_entity.id
_entity.type
_entity.pdbx_description
1 polymer ?
#
loop_
_entity_poly.entity_id
_entity_poly.type
_entity_poly.pdbx_seq_one_letter_code
_entity_poly.pdbx_strand_id
1 'polypeptide(L)'
;EKFDAICIFDADNLVHPDFLREINSKMKEGYKVVQGYIDSKNPEDSWIATSYSIAFWSQNRMFQLARNNVGFSNQIGGTGFAIDFDTLKEFGWGATCLTEDLEFTCKVVLNGGKIGWAHDAKIYDEKPLGLKASWVQRRRWMQGFTDVASRYFFKLVKKSIKERKWYIFDCALYVLQPFATLLMAISAILTLIQANAPEGANIFIM
;
A
#
# COMPACT_ATOMS: atom_id res chain seq x y z
N GLU A 1 -23.74 -2.48 -23.05
CA GLU A 1 -23.10 -1.27 -22.52
C GLU A 1 -21.59 -1.49 -22.47
N LYS A 2 -20.81 -0.47 -22.83
CA LYS A 2 -19.36 -0.52 -22.79
C LYS A 2 -18.91 0.30 -21.58
N PHE A 3 -18.24 -0.34 -20.63
CA PHE A 3 -17.66 0.32 -19.48
C PHE A 3 -16.19 0.66 -19.79
N ASP A 4 -15.74 1.85 -19.36
CA ASP A 4 -14.35 2.30 -19.55
C ASP A 4 -13.47 1.87 -18.37
N ALA A 5 -14.01 1.88 -17.16
CA ALA A 5 -13.30 1.52 -15.94
C ALA A 5 -14.22 0.91 -14.88
N ILE A 6 -13.62 0.22 -13.91
CA ILE A 6 -14.28 -0.33 -12.73
C ILE A 6 -13.67 0.35 -11.50
N CYS A 7 -14.53 0.89 -10.62
CA CYS A 7 -14.14 1.37 -9.30
C CYS A 7 -14.48 0.32 -8.24
N ILE A 8 -13.57 0.11 -7.31
CA ILE A 8 -13.71 -0.89 -6.24
C ILE A 8 -13.69 -0.19 -4.89
N PHE A 9 -14.70 -0.48 -4.07
CA PHE A 9 -14.88 0.05 -2.73
C PHE A 9 -15.28 -1.07 -1.76
N ASP A 10 -14.82 -0.97 -0.52
CA ASP A 10 -15.37 -1.80 0.56
C ASP A 10 -16.79 -1.35 0.90
N ALA A 11 -17.61 -2.27 1.37
CA ALA A 11 -19.05 -2.04 1.60
C ALA A 11 -19.34 -0.98 2.69
N ASP A 12 -18.38 -0.72 3.56
CA ASP A 12 -18.43 0.26 4.63
C ASP A 12 -17.87 1.64 4.27
N ASN A 13 -17.34 1.80 3.07
CA ASN A 13 -16.76 3.08 2.66
C ASN A 13 -17.80 4.16 2.35
N LEU A 14 -17.51 5.38 2.74
CA LEU A 14 -18.17 6.57 2.24
C LEU A 14 -17.29 7.21 1.15
N VAL A 15 -17.91 7.50 0.02
CA VAL A 15 -17.19 8.03 -1.15
C VAL A 15 -17.46 9.53 -1.26
N HIS A 16 -16.39 10.34 -1.39
CA HIS A 16 -16.55 11.78 -1.62
C HIS A 16 -17.22 12.04 -2.97
N PRO A 17 -18.13 13.03 -3.10
CA PRO A 17 -18.85 13.31 -4.35
C PRO A 17 -17.95 13.54 -5.58
N ASP A 18 -16.77 14.10 -5.37
CA ASP A 18 -15.81 14.37 -6.45
C ASP A 18 -14.94 13.20 -6.84
N PHE A 19 -15.02 12.07 -6.14
CA PHE A 19 -14.15 10.92 -6.33
C PHE A 19 -14.00 10.48 -7.80
N LEU A 20 -15.12 10.28 -8.48
CA LEU A 20 -15.11 9.82 -9.88
C LEU A 20 -14.51 10.87 -10.82
N ARG A 21 -14.70 12.15 -10.56
CA ARG A 21 -14.11 13.24 -11.33
C ARG A 21 -12.59 13.23 -11.23
N GLU A 22 -12.06 13.09 -10.01
CA GLU A 22 -10.62 13.09 -9.75
C GLU A 22 -9.94 11.82 -10.30
N ILE A 23 -10.58 10.66 -10.14
CA ILE A 23 -10.12 9.41 -10.77
C ILE A 23 -10.06 9.55 -12.29
N ASN A 24 -11.15 10.03 -12.91
CA ASN A 24 -11.20 10.21 -14.37
C ASN A 24 -10.14 11.21 -14.87
N SER A 25 -9.85 12.26 -14.11
CA SER A 25 -8.77 13.20 -14.42
C SER A 25 -7.42 12.47 -14.51
N LYS A 26 -7.09 11.62 -13.54
CA LYS A 26 -5.86 10.83 -13.53
C LYS A 26 -5.82 9.77 -14.65
N MET A 27 -6.94 9.14 -14.94
CA MET A 27 -7.01 8.19 -16.06
C MET A 27 -6.76 8.88 -17.40
N LYS A 28 -7.24 10.12 -17.58
CA LYS A 28 -6.94 10.95 -18.77
C LYS A 28 -5.47 11.34 -18.91
N GLU A 29 -4.70 11.35 -17.82
CA GLU A 29 -3.23 11.50 -17.86
C GLU A 29 -2.52 10.23 -18.40
N GLY A 30 -3.26 9.13 -18.67
CA GLY A 30 -2.75 7.88 -19.24
C GLY A 30 -2.56 6.76 -18.22
N TYR A 31 -2.90 6.97 -16.94
CA TYR A 31 -2.88 5.90 -15.96
C TYR A 31 -4.04 4.93 -16.17
N LYS A 32 -3.71 3.62 -16.25
CA LYS A 32 -4.69 2.54 -16.40
C LYS A 32 -5.23 2.01 -15.07
N VAL A 33 -4.51 2.26 -14.00
CA VAL A 33 -4.91 1.94 -12.62
C VAL A 33 -4.64 3.18 -11.78
N VAL A 34 -5.60 3.58 -10.96
CA VAL A 34 -5.51 4.80 -10.15
C VAL A 34 -6.00 4.51 -8.75
N GLN A 35 -5.19 4.82 -7.75
CA GLN A 35 -5.55 4.77 -6.34
C GLN A 35 -5.98 6.16 -5.84
N GLY A 36 -7.09 6.22 -5.13
CA GLY A 36 -7.55 7.41 -4.40
C GLY A 36 -7.00 7.49 -2.98
N TYR A 37 -7.31 8.60 -2.31
CA TYR A 37 -6.93 8.87 -0.93
C TYR A 37 -7.86 8.12 0.03
N ILE A 38 -7.29 7.25 0.87
CA ILE A 38 -8.02 6.52 1.91
C ILE A 38 -7.97 7.34 3.20
N ASP A 39 -9.07 7.98 3.54
CA ASP A 39 -9.25 8.71 4.78
C ASP A 39 -9.93 7.84 5.83
N SER A 40 -10.16 8.37 7.03
CA SER A 40 -10.80 7.68 8.13
C SER A 40 -12.19 8.22 8.40
N LYS A 41 -13.15 7.33 8.59
CA LYS A 41 -14.53 7.65 8.97
C LYS A 41 -14.67 8.00 10.46
N ASN A 42 -13.87 7.34 11.29
CA ASN A 42 -13.98 7.34 12.74
C ASN A 42 -12.64 7.57 13.46
N PRO A 43 -11.90 8.65 13.15
CA PRO A 43 -10.54 8.86 13.66
C PRO A 43 -10.49 9.09 15.18
N GLU A 44 -11.59 9.52 15.81
CA GLU A 44 -11.67 9.89 17.23
C GLU A 44 -12.36 8.82 18.11
N ASP A 45 -12.90 7.75 17.51
CA ASP A 45 -13.72 6.76 18.24
C ASP A 45 -12.91 5.91 19.22
N SER A 46 -11.61 5.74 19.00
CA SER A 46 -10.70 5.05 19.93
C SER A 46 -9.25 5.39 19.62
N TRP A 47 -8.34 5.18 20.58
CA TRP A 47 -6.91 5.36 20.37
C TRP A 47 -6.36 4.42 19.27
N ILE A 48 -6.99 3.25 19.05
CA ILE A 48 -6.67 2.34 17.94
C ILE A 48 -7.05 2.99 16.62
N ALA A 49 -8.28 3.49 16.48
CA ALA A 49 -8.76 4.17 15.28
C ALA A 49 -7.91 5.42 14.98
N THR A 50 -7.57 6.21 16.00
CA THR A 50 -6.65 7.37 15.87
C THR A 50 -5.28 6.92 15.33
N SER A 51 -4.70 5.85 15.89
CA SER A 51 -3.39 5.34 15.45
C SER A 51 -3.43 4.85 13.98
N TYR A 52 -4.51 4.19 13.57
CA TYR A 52 -4.72 3.81 12.17
C TYR A 52 -4.84 5.03 11.27
N SER A 53 -5.63 6.03 11.68
CA SER A 53 -5.85 7.24 10.90
C SER A 53 -4.54 7.99 10.65
N ILE A 54 -3.71 8.16 11.69
CA ILE A 54 -2.38 8.77 11.57
C ILE A 54 -1.49 7.96 10.62
N ALA A 55 -1.51 6.63 10.71
CA ALA A 55 -0.73 5.76 9.83
C ALA A 55 -1.18 5.89 8.36
N PHE A 56 -2.48 5.90 8.09
CA PHE A 56 -3.01 6.08 6.74
C PHE A 56 -2.75 7.48 6.18
N TRP A 57 -2.92 8.56 6.98
CA TRP A 57 -2.58 9.91 6.55
C TRP A 57 -1.09 10.06 6.22
N SER A 58 -0.22 9.45 7.04
CA SER A 58 1.22 9.40 6.76
C SER A 58 1.51 8.62 5.49
N GLN A 59 0.88 7.45 5.30
CA GLN A 59 1.02 6.63 4.10
C GLN A 59 0.59 7.41 2.84
N ASN A 60 -0.57 8.07 2.88
CA ASN A 60 -1.07 8.85 1.75
C ASN A 60 -0.13 10.01 1.36
N ARG A 61 0.41 10.73 2.35
CA ARG A 61 1.22 11.93 2.11
C ARG A 61 2.69 11.63 1.89
N MET A 62 3.28 10.80 2.77
CA MET A 62 4.73 10.56 2.78
C MET A 62 5.15 9.46 1.79
N PHE A 63 4.23 8.56 1.42
CA PHE A 63 4.55 7.49 0.48
C PHE A 63 3.82 7.63 -0.85
N GLN A 64 2.50 7.68 -0.87
CA GLN A 64 1.74 7.72 -2.13
C GLN A 64 1.99 9.04 -2.88
N LEU A 65 1.77 10.19 -2.23
CA LEU A 65 1.98 11.49 -2.85
C LEU A 65 3.47 11.71 -3.23
N ALA A 66 4.40 11.29 -2.37
CA ALA A 66 5.83 11.40 -2.66
C ALA A 66 6.22 10.58 -3.90
N ARG A 67 5.75 9.32 -4.03
CA ARG A 67 5.96 8.49 -5.21
C ARG A 67 5.38 9.11 -6.47
N ASN A 68 4.17 9.63 -6.38
CA ASN A 68 3.56 10.34 -7.51
C ASN A 68 4.42 11.53 -7.98
N ASN A 69 4.92 12.34 -7.03
CA ASN A 69 5.72 13.53 -7.34
C ASN A 69 7.08 13.21 -8.00
N VAL A 70 7.69 12.07 -7.65
CA VAL A 70 8.95 11.62 -8.28
C VAL A 70 8.72 10.73 -9.50
N GLY A 71 7.47 10.55 -9.94
CA GLY A 71 7.11 9.75 -11.10
C GLY A 71 7.26 8.24 -10.91
N PHE A 72 7.22 7.75 -9.67
CA PHE A 72 7.19 6.34 -9.34
C PHE A 72 5.77 5.77 -9.44
N SER A 73 5.63 4.45 -9.36
CA SER A 73 4.34 3.80 -9.28
C SER A 73 3.80 3.89 -7.86
N ASN A 74 2.54 4.23 -7.72
CA ASN A 74 1.81 4.09 -6.49
C ASN A 74 1.38 2.64 -6.27
N GLN A 75 0.62 2.39 -5.21
CA GLN A 75 0.15 1.07 -4.80
C GLN A 75 -1.34 1.12 -4.55
N ILE A 76 -2.00 0.00 -4.79
CA ILE A 76 -3.40 -0.20 -4.44
C ILE A 76 -3.49 -0.52 -2.95
N GLY A 77 -4.45 0.07 -2.28
CA GLY A 77 -4.67 -0.07 -0.83
C GLY A 77 -5.92 -0.86 -0.46
N GLY A 78 -6.39 -1.73 -1.37
CA GLY A 78 -7.53 -2.62 -1.16
C GLY A 78 -8.89 -1.99 -1.48
N THR A 79 -9.01 -0.68 -1.37
CA THR A 79 -10.26 0.05 -1.59
C THR A 79 -10.03 1.44 -2.18
N GLY A 80 -11.06 2.07 -2.74
CA GLY A 80 -10.98 3.42 -3.29
C GLY A 80 -10.05 3.54 -4.50
N PHE A 81 -10.10 2.60 -5.41
CA PHE A 81 -9.28 2.62 -6.62
C PHE A 81 -10.10 2.28 -7.87
N ALA A 82 -9.55 2.62 -9.02
CA ALA A 82 -10.13 2.33 -10.32
C ALA A 82 -9.15 1.59 -11.22
N ILE A 83 -9.69 0.70 -12.05
CA ILE A 83 -8.95 -0.06 -13.06
C ILE A 83 -9.63 0.14 -14.41
N ASP A 84 -8.85 0.47 -15.44
CA ASP A 84 -9.28 0.44 -16.83
C ASP A 84 -9.80 -0.97 -17.20
N PHE A 85 -10.94 -1.03 -17.86
CA PHE A 85 -11.64 -2.28 -18.07
C PHE A 85 -10.87 -3.26 -18.96
N ASP A 86 -10.18 -2.75 -19.98
CA ASP A 86 -9.37 -3.59 -20.86
C ASP A 86 -8.11 -4.09 -20.13
N THR A 87 -7.50 -3.28 -19.28
CA THR A 87 -6.40 -3.69 -18.40
C THR A 87 -6.81 -4.79 -17.42
N LEU A 88 -8.03 -4.70 -16.86
CA LEU A 88 -8.55 -5.74 -15.99
C LEU A 88 -8.80 -7.05 -16.73
N LYS A 89 -9.28 -6.98 -17.96
CA LYS A 89 -9.47 -8.17 -18.82
C LYS A 89 -8.14 -8.82 -19.18
N GLU A 90 -7.12 -8.02 -19.52
CA GLU A 90 -5.80 -8.49 -19.92
C GLU A 90 -5.07 -9.19 -18.77
N PHE A 91 -5.04 -8.58 -17.59
CA PHE A 91 -4.27 -9.11 -16.45
C PHE A 91 -5.07 -10.09 -15.58
N GLY A 92 -6.39 -10.04 -15.66
CA GLY A 92 -7.30 -10.72 -14.75
C GLY A 92 -7.15 -10.18 -13.31
N TRP A 93 -8.20 -10.19 -12.52
CA TRP A 93 -8.06 -9.83 -11.10
C TRP A 93 -7.14 -10.81 -10.36
N GLY A 94 -7.38 -12.11 -10.55
CA GLY A 94 -6.50 -13.21 -10.14
C GLY A 94 -6.10 -13.13 -8.67
N ALA A 95 -7.06 -12.83 -7.79
CA ALA A 95 -6.88 -12.81 -6.35
C ALA A 95 -6.51 -14.22 -5.85
N THR A 96 -5.22 -14.45 -5.61
CA THR A 96 -4.70 -15.76 -5.18
C THR A 96 -4.05 -15.71 -3.78
N CYS A 97 -4.04 -14.53 -3.16
CA CYS A 97 -3.47 -14.31 -1.82
C CYS A 97 -4.39 -13.43 -0.96
N LEU A 98 -4.03 -13.26 0.32
CA LEU A 98 -4.80 -12.47 1.29
C LEU A 98 -4.71 -10.94 1.09
N THR A 99 -3.79 -10.48 0.25
CA THR A 99 -3.58 -9.09 -0.14
C THR A 99 -3.56 -9.02 -1.67
N GLU A 100 -4.74 -9.25 -2.26
CA GLU A 100 -4.94 -9.29 -3.70
C GLU A 100 -4.61 -7.95 -4.38
N ASP A 101 -4.80 -6.85 -3.67
CA ASP A 101 -4.45 -5.49 -4.05
C ASP A 101 -2.94 -5.33 -4.28
N LEU A 102 -2.14 -5.85 -3.34
CA LEU A 102 -0.68 -5.85 -3.45
C LEU A 102 -0.23 -6.78 -4.59
N GLU A 103 -0.85 -7.96 -4.73
CA GLU A 103 -0.58 -8.88 -5.83
C GLU A 103 -0.87 -8.20 -7.18
N PHE A 104 -2.01 -7.52 -7.31
CA PHE A 104 -2.36 -6.80 -8.52
C PHE A 104 -1.41 -5.63 -8.79
N THR A 105 -0.99 -4.90 -7.74
CA THR A 105 0.06 -3.88 -7.83
C THR A 105 1.34 -4.45 -8.48
N CYS A 106 1.80 -5.61 -8.00
CA CYS A 106 2.99 -6.28 -8.58
C CYS A 106 2.78 -6.68 -10.04
N LYS A 107 1.59 -7.18 -10.41
CA LYS A 107 1.25 -7.55 -11.78
C LYS A 107 1.29 -6.34 -12.72
N VAL A 108 0.69 -5.21 -12.33
CA VAL A 108 0.71 -3.96 -13.11
C VAL A 108 2.14 -3.51 -13.35
N VAL A 109 2.97 -3.46 -12.31
CA VAL A 109 4.38 -3.03 -12.39
C VAL A 109 5.22 -4.01 -13.22
N LEU A 110 5.01 -5.32 -13.07
CA LEU A 110 5.69 -6.33 -13.88
C LEU A 110 5.29 -6.28 -15.37
N ASN A 111 4.13 -5.77 -15.70
CA ASN A 111 3.73 -5.55 -17.10
C ASN A 111 4.14 -4.16 -17.63
N GLY A 112 4.95 -3.41 -16.87
CA GLY A 112 5.51 -2.13 -17.28
C GLY A 112 4.58 -0.94 -17.03
N GLY A 113 3.40 -1.17 -16.43
CA GLY A 113 2.46 -0.14 -16.01
C GLY A 113 2.91 0.60 -14.75
N LYS A 114 2.23 1.70 -14.47
CA LYS A 114 2.31 2.44 -13.22
C LYS A 114 0.90 2.69 -12.68
N ILE A 115 0.77 2.66 -11.37
CA ILE A 115 -0.46 3.04 -10.69
C ILE A 115 -0.38 4.54 -10.39
N GLY A 116 -1.40 5.29 -10.82
CA GLY A 116 -1.55 6.72 -10.56
C GLY A 116 -2.06 6.97 -9.16
N TRP A 117 -1.88 8.21 -8.68
CA TRP A 117 -2.37 8.68 -7.40
C TRP A 117 -3.30 9.88 -7.59
N ALA A 118 -4.57 9.73 -7.20
CA ALA A 118 -5.54 10.80 -7.19
C ALA A 118 -5.73 11.32 -5.75
N HIS A 119 -4.94 12.33 -5.36
CA HIS A 119 -4.88 12.85 -3.99
C HIS A 119 -6.22 13.38 -3.47
N ASP A 120 -7.02 13.95 -4.36
CA ASP A 120 -8.30 14.58 -4.02
C ASP A 120 -9.50 13.63 -4.22
N ALA A 121 -9.27 12.43 -4.80
CA ALA A 121 -10.26 11.36 -4.85
C ALA A 121 -10.35 10.66 -3.49
N LYS A 122 -11.16 11.19 -2.58
CA LYS A 122 -11.22 10.71 -1.19
C LYS A 122 -12.30 9.66 -0.99
N ILE A 123 -11.96 8.65 -0.19
CA ILE A 123 -12.91 7.76 0.46
C ILE A 123 -12.68 7.79 1.96
N TYR A 124 -13.71 7.49 2.73
CA TYR A 124 -13.65 7.41 4.19
C TYR A 124 -13.90 5.97 4.59
N ASP A 125 -12.88 5.33 5.11
CA ASP A 125 -12.85 3.93 5.52
C ASP A 125 -12.99 3.80 7.03
N GLU A 126 -13.65 2.75 7.52
CA GLU A 126 -13.86 2.52 8.94
C GLU A 126 -12.66 1.81 9.57
N LYS A 127 -12.11 2.40 10.63
CA LYS A 127 -10.95 1.84 11.33
C LYS A 127 -11.38 1.00 12.52
N PRO A 128 -10.65 -0.11 12.83
CA PRO A 128 -10.99 -0.97 13.96
C PRO A 128 -10.91 -0.21 15.28
N LEU A 129 -11.87 -0.46 16.17
CA LEU A 129 -11.96 0.19 17.48
C LEU A 129 -11.14 -0.50 18.57
N GLY A 130 -10.85 -1.79 18.42
CA GLY A 130 -10.22 -2.60 19.45
C GLY A 130 -8.96 -3.32 19.00
N LEU A 131 -8.08 -3.61 19.98
CA LEU A 131 -6.81 -4.31 19.76
C LEU A 131 -6.98 -5.67 19.09
N LYS A 132 -8.00 -6.46 19.47
CA LYS A 132 -8.24 -7.79 18.91
C LYS A 132 -8.53 -7.72 17.41
N ALA A 133 -9.43 -6.82 17.00
CA ALA A 133 -9.76 -6.61 15.59
C ALA A 133 -8.54 -6.11 14.80
N SER A 134 -7.82 -5.12 15.36
CA SER A 134 -6.58 -4.60 14.80
C SER A 134 -5.53 -5.70 14.61
N TRP A 135 -5.34 -6.57 15.60
CA TRP A 135 -4.38 -7.68 15.53
C TRP A 135 -4.72 -8.68 14.42
N VAL A 136 -5.99 -9.09 14.34
CA VAL A 136 -6.47 -10.02 13.30
C VAL A 136 -6.26 -9.43 11.90
N GLN A 137 -6.60 -8.16 11.71
CA GLN A 137 -6.43 -7.48 10.43
C GLN A 137 -4.96 -7.35 10.03
N ARG A 138 -4.08 -6.87 10.94
CA ARG A 138 -2.64 -6.74 10.69
C ARG A 138 -1.98 -8.08 10.44
N ARG A 139 -2.36 -9.13 11.16
CA ARG A 139 -1.86 -10.50 10.91
C ARG A 139 -2.19 -10.95 9.49
N ARG A 140 -3.42 -10.73 9.03
CA ARG A 140 -3.84 -11.04 7.66
C ARG A 140 -2.98 -10.28 6.63
N TRP A 141 -2.76 -8.98 6.86
CA TRP A 141 -1.90 -8.18 5.99
C TRP A 141 -0.46 -8.70 5.94
N MET A 142 0.14 -8.98 7.09
CA MET A 142 1.52 -9.49 7.14
C MET A 142 1.66 -10.85 6.43
N GLN A 143 0.68 -11.74 6.59
CA GLN A 143 0.65 -13.02 5.86
C GLN A 143 0.57 -12.79 4.35
N GLY A 144 -0.32 -11.92 3.89
CA GLY A 144 -0.45 -11.59 2.47
C GLY A 144 0.81 -10.94 1.89
N PHE A 145 1.39 -9.95 2.58
CA PHE A 145 2.66 -9.34 2.17
C PHE A 145 3.80 -10.37 2.04
N THR A 146 3.91 -11.29 3.01
CA THR A 146 4.95 -12.33 2.99
C THR A 146 4.76 -13.27 1.79
N ASP A 147 3.52 -13.66 1.49
CA ASP A 147 3.19 -14.48 0.33
C ASP A 147 3.52 -13.77 -0.98
N VAL A 148 3.08 -12.52 -1.15
CA VAL A 148 3.39 -11.71 -2.33
C VAL A 148 4.91 -11.49 -2.47
N ALA A 149 5.61 -11.18 -1.37
CA ALA A 149 7.07 -11.03 -1.40
C ALA A 149 7.76 -12.31 -1.92
N SER A 150 7.36 -13.48 -1.43
CA SER A 150 7.93 -14.76 -1.85
C SER A 150 7.76 -15.04 -3.36
N ARG A 151 6.65 -14.61 -3.95
CA ARG A 151 6.30 -14.84 -5.35
C ARG A 151 6.86 -13.79 -6.31
N TYR A 152 6.95 -12.54 -5.86
CA TYR A 152 7.15 -11.39 -6.76
C TYR A 152 8.47 -10.66 -6.55
N PHE A 153 9.10 -10.70 -5.36
CA PHE A 153 10.30 -9.93 -5.05
C PHE A 153 11.41 -10.11 -6.08
N PHE A 154 11.87 -11.33 -6.30
CA PHE A 154 12.96 -11.60 -7.24
C PHE A 154 12.60 -11.29 -8.70
N LYS A 155 11.32 -11.45 -9.08
CA LYS A 155 10.82 -11.09 -10.42
C LYS A 155 10.93 -9.58 -10.64
N LEU A 156 10.52 -8.78 -9.64
CA LEU A 156 10.60 -7.32 -9.67
C LEU A 156 12.05 -6.85 -9.70
N VAL A 157 12.92 -7.39 -8.86
CA VAL A 157 14.36 -7.06 -8.85
C VAL A 157 14.99 -7.36 -10.21
N LYS A 158 14.80 -8.58 -10.72
CA LYS A 158 15.34 -8.98 -12.04
C LYS A 158 14.87 -8.06 -13.16
N LYS A 159 13.57 -7.72 -13.18
CA LYS A 159 13.00 -6.83 -14.17
C LYS A 159 13.54 -5.40 -14.02
N SER A 160 13.66 -4.89 -12.80
CA SER A 160 14.17 -3.54 -12.56
C SER A 160 15.61 -3.36 -13.07
N ILE A 161 16.47 -4.36 -12.86
CA ILE A 161 17.85 -4.38 -13.34
C ILE A 161 17.86 -4.45 -14.87
N LYS A 162 17.07 -5.36 -15.46
CA LYS A 162 17.00 -5.54 -16.92
C LYS A 162 16.53 -4.28 -17.64
N GLU A 163 15.49 -3.61 -17.11
CA GLU A 163 14.89 -2.44 -17.75
C GLU A 163 15.47 -1.12 -17.25
N ARG A 164 16.32 -1.15 -16.21
CA ARG A 164 16.90 0.03 -15.54
C ARG A 164 15.84 1.04 -15.08
N LYS A 165 14.73 0.53 -14.52
CA LYS A 165 13.59 1.32 -14.06
C LYS A 165 13.48 1.31 -12.54
N TRP A 166 13.77 2.43 -11.90
CA TRP A 166 13.76 2.56 -10.44
C TRP A 166 12.39 2.32 -9.78
N TYR A 167 11.30 2.68 -10.44
CA TYR A 167 9.96 2.46 -9.88
C TYR A 167 9.62 0.96 -9.72
N ILE A 168 10.24 0.07 -10.54
CA ILE A 168 10.07 -1.38 -10.39
C ILE A 168 10.85 -1.87 -9.16
N PHE A 169 12.05 -1.30 -8.92
CA PHE A 169 12.84 -1.60 -7.74
C PHE A 169 12.17 -1.11 -6.45
N ASP A 170 11.58 0.10 -6.47
CA ASP A 170 10.78 0.62 -5.36
C ASP A 170 9.62 -0.32 -5.01
N CYS A 171 8.92 -0.87 -6.02
CA CYS A 171 7.88 -1.87 -5.79
C CYS A 171 8.45 -3.16 -5.16
N ALA A 172 9.65 -3.60 -5.55
CA ALA A 172 10.32 -4.73 -4.91
C ALA A 172 10.65 -4.46 -3.44
N LEU A 173 11.12 -3.27 -3.10
CA LEU A 173 11.35 -2.88 -1.71
C LEU A 173 10.06 -2.81 -0.90
N TYR A 174 8.99 -2.34 -1.51
CA TYR A 174 7.71 -2.22 -0.84
C TYR A 174 7.14 -3.58 -0.39
N VAL A 175 7.23 -4.62 -1.21
CA VAL A 175 6.74 -5.95 -0.80
C VAL A 175 7.54 -6.54 0.37
N LEU A 176 8.73 -6.02 0.68
CA LEU A 176 9.53 -6.37 1.86
C LEU A 176 9.15 -5.59 3.12
N GLN A 177 8.16 -4.71 3.09
CA GLN A 177 7.77 -3.87 4.23
C GLN A 177 7.59 -4.63 5.55
N PRO A 178 7.00 -5.85 5.60
CA PRO A 178 6.90 -6.61 6.86
C PRO A 178 8.25 -6.92 7.48
N PHE A 179 9.24 -7.27 6.66
CA PHE A 179 10.59 -7.57 7.14
C PHE A 179 11.29 -6.30 7.64
N ALA A 180 11.14 -5.18 6.95
CA ALA A 180 11.66 -3.90 7.39
C ALA A 180 11.03 -3.46 8.73
N THR A 181 9.73 -3.64 8.89
CA THR A 181 9.02 -3.33 10.14
C THR A 181 9.51 -4.21 11.29
N LEU A 182 9.73 -5.50 11.05
CA LEU A 182 10.28 -6.42 12.05
C LEU A 182 11.70 -6.01 12.47
N LEU A 183 12.57 -5.69 11.50
CA LEU A 183 13.93 -5.24 11.78
C LEU A 183 13.96 -3.93 12.58
N MET A 184 13.07 -2.98 12.25
CA MET A 184 12.94 -1.73 13.02
C MET A 184 12.48 -2.01 14.46
N ALA A 185 11.53 -2.92 14.66
CA ALA A 185 11.07 -3.29 16.00
C ALA A 185 12.20 -3.94 16.83
N ILE A 186 12.93 -4.87 16.23
CA ILE A 186 14.11 -5.51 16.86
C ILE A 186 15.16 -4.44 17.20
N SER A 187 15.50 -3.56 16.28
CA SER A 187 16.45 -2.47 16.52
C SER A 187 16.02 -1.55 17.67
N ALA A 188 14.73 -1.18 17.72
CA ALA A 188 14.21 -0.37 18.82
C ALA A 188 14.32 -1.08 20.17
N ILE A 189 14.00 -2.38 20.23
CA ILE A 189 14.15 -3.17 21.46
C ILE A 189 15.62 -3.24 21.89
N LEU A 190 16.54 -3.53 20.97
CA LEU A 190 17.99 -3.58 21.26
C LEU A 190 18.51 -2.22 21.74
N THR A 191 18.04 -1.12 21.14
CA THR A 191 18.40 0.24 21.59
C THR A 191 17.91 0.51 23.01
N LEU A 192 16.68 0.09 23.35
CA LEU A 192 16.16 0.23 24.71
C LEU A 192 16.95 -0.60 25.73
N ILE A 193 17.33 -1.84 25.38
CA ILE A 193 18.16 -2.69 26.22
C ILE A 193 19.54 -2.03 26.42
N GLN A 194 20.17 -1.54 25.35
CA GLN A 194 21.46 -0.84 25.42
C GLN A 194 21.41 0.40 26.30
N ALA A 195 20.34 1.21 26.19
CA ALA A 195 20.16 2.43 26.98
C ALA A 195 20.04 2.15 28.50
N ASN A 196 19.59 0.94 28.88
CA ASN A 196 19.48 0.50 30.28
C ASN A 196 20.63 -0.42 30.72
N ALA A 197 21.62 -0.66 29.88
CA ALA A 197 22.78 -1.47 30.23
C ALA A 197 23.75 -0.70 31.12
N PRO A 198 24.51 -1.38 32.04
CA PRO A 198 25.57 -0.75 32.83
C PRO A 198 26.58 -0.04 31.94
N GLU A 199 27.18 1.07 32.47
CA GLU A 199 28.24 1.79 31.76
C GLU A 199 29.37 0.84 31.35
N GLY A 200 29.71 0.83 30.05
CA GLY A 200 30.73 -0.04 29.46
C GLY A 200 30.23 -1.34 28.82
N ALA A 201 28.99 -1.72 29.02
CA ALA A 201 28.38 -2.85 28.30
C ALA A 201 27.84 -2.40 26.93
N ASN A 202 28.52 -2.76 25.86
CA ASN A 202 28.06 -2.46 24.49
C ASN A 202 27.57 -3.74 23.83
N ILE A 203 26.23 -3.89 23.75
CA ILE A 203 25.54 -5.07 23.20
C ILE A 203 25.78 -5.21 21.67
N PHE A 204 26.19 -4.15 20.98
CA PHE A 204 26.44 -4.17 19.54
C PHE A 204 27.89 -4.54 19.17
N ILE A 205 28.78 -4.73 20.17
CA ILE A 205 30.21 -5.03 19.96
C ILE A 205 30.56 -6.46 20.46
N MET A 206 29.64 -7.14 21.12
CA MET A 206 29.78 -8.57 21.44
C MET A 206 29.16 -9.43 20.35
#